data_0bdc2a732a577470ce7f5c9f743422fb
#
_entry.id   0bdc2a732a577470ce7f5c9f743422fb
#
_cell.length_a   1.000
_cell.length_b   1.000
_cell.length_c   1.000
_cell.angle_alpha   90.00
_cell.angle_beta   90.00
_cell.angle_gamma   90.00
#
_symmetry.space_group_name_H-M   'P 1'
#
loop_
_entity.id
_entity.type
_entity.pdbx_description
1 polymer ?
#
loop_
_entity_poly.entity_id
_entity_poly.type
_entity_poly.pdbx_seq_one_letter_code
_entity_poly.pdbx_strand_id
1 'polypeptide(L)'
;MSDSLSFDTLAVRAGIERSQFGEHAEPIYLTSSFVFQNAAQAAARFAGTDHGPVYSRFSNPTVQMFCDRLAALEGAPACLATASGMSAIMATVMSLTKAGDHMVSATGVFGATMQLFNMFGRYGVDTTYVQIGRAHV
;
A
#
# COMPACT_ATOMS: atom_id res chain seq x y z
N MET A 1 -28.36 -10.96 -2.04
CA MET A 1 -27.88 -10.14 -3.18
C MET A 1 -27.05 -9.03 -2.57
N SER A 2 -25.73 -9.11 -2.60
CA SER A 2 -24.88 -7.98 -2.18
C SER A 2 -24.97 -6.95 -3.29
N ASP A 3 -25.69 -5.85 -3.04
CA ASP A 3 -25.62 -4.68 -3.91
C ASP A 3 -24.17 -4.24 -3.96
N SER A 4 -23.47 -4.57 -5.06
CA SER A 4 -22.14 -4.05 -5.30
C SER A 4 -22.30 -2.54 -5.52
N LEU A 5 -21.72 -1.75 -4.60
CA LEU A 5 -21.74 -0.29 -4.73
C LEU A 5 -21.09 0.11 -6.06
N SER A 6 -21.61 1.16 -6.69
CA SER A 6 -21.00 1.69 -7.91
C SER A 6 -19.60 2.23 -7.62
N PHE A 7 -18.75 2.27 -8.65
CA PHE A 7 -17.40 2.82 -8.57
C PHE A 7 -17.38 4.23 -7.93
N ASP A 8 -18.30 5.11 -8.37
CA ASP A 8 -18.40 6.47 -7.82
C ASP A 8 -18.74 6.48 -6.32
N THR A 9 -19.60 5.56 -5.88
CA THR A 9 -19.93 5.41 -4.45
C THR A 9 -18.74 4.88 -3.67
N LEU A 10 -18.01 3.90 -4.20
CA LEU A 10 -16.77 3.39 -3.59
C LEU A 10 -15.71 4.50 -3.47
N ALA A 11 -15.54 5.31 -4.52
CA ALA A 11 -14.58 6.42 -4.53
C ALA A 11 -14.82 7.44 -3.40
N VAL A 12 -16.06 7.60 -2.96
CA VAL A 12 -16.44 8.57 -1.92
C VAL A 12 -16.61 7.92 -0.53
N ARG A 13 -16.98 6.63 -0.46
CA ARG A 13 -17.46 6.01 0.79
C ARG A 13 -16.65 4.83 1.30
N ALA A 14 -15.90 4.15 0.44
CA ALA A 14 -15.12 3.00 0.87
C ALA A 14 -14.03 3.40 1.88
N GLY A 15 -13.79 2.54 2.86
CA GLY A 15 -12.79 2.74 3.91
C GLY A 15 -13.20 3.72 5.02
N ILE A 16 -14.41 4.31 5.00
CA ILE A 16 -14.84 5.20 6.08
C ILE A 16 -15.37 4.37 7.26
N GLU A 17 -14.60 4.36 8.34
CA GLU A 17 -15.04 3.89 9.66
C GLU A 17 -15.36 5.11 10.52
N ARG A 18 -16.64 5.30 10.83
CA ARG A 18 -17.08 6.43 11.64
C ARG A 18 -16.71 6.22 13.11
N SER A 19 -16.20 7.28 13.73
CA SER A 19 -15.97 7.30 15.17
C SER A 19 -17.29 7.43 15.95
N GLN A 20 -17.18 7.52 17.25
CA GLN A 20 -18.33 7.78 18.16
C GLN A 20 -19.10 9.08 17.83
N PHE A 21 -18.52 9.98 17.05
CA PHE A 21 -19.15 11.25 16.68
C PHE A 21 -19.98 11.14 15.39
N GLY A 22 -19.91 10.02 14.65
CA GLY A 22 -20.69 9.77 13.46
C GLY A 22 -20.40 10.74 12.31
N GLU A 23 -19.18 11.19 12.17
CA GLU A 23 -18.73 12.17 11.18
C GLU A 23 -19.09 11.74 9.74
N HIS A 24 -19.40 12.73 8.89
CA HIS A 24 -19.81 12.47 7.51
C HIS A 24 -18.63 12.13 6.60
N ALA A 25 -17.50 12.82 6.78
CA ALA A 25 -16.27 12.63 6.06
C ALA A 25 -15.19 12.03 6.97
N GLU A 26 -14.16 11.47 6.38
CA GLU A 26 -13.04 10.91 7.14
C GLU A 26 -12.30 11.97 7.98
N PRO A 27 -12.06 11.72 9.26
CA PRO A 27 -11.25 12.59 10.10
C PRO A 27 -9.75 12.44 9.78
N ILE A 28 -9.00 13.50 10.06
CA ILE A 28 -7.53 13.49 9.93
C ILE A 28 -6.90 13.28 11.30
N TYR A 29 -6.19 12.19 11.50
CA TYR A 29 -5.49 11.83 12.73
C TYR A 29 -4.04 12.32 12.69
N LEU A 30 -3.81 13.55 13.13
CA LEU A 30 -2.48 14.18 13.21
C LEU A 30 -1.80 13.82 14.54
N THR A 31 -1.48 12.55 14.71
CA THR A 31 -0.77 12.07 15.90
C THR A 31 0.32 11.08 15.52
N SER A 32 1.36 11.00 16.33
CA SER A 32 2.45 10.03 16.16
C SER A 32 2.15 8.69 16.82
N SER A 33 1.41 8.69 17.94
CA SER A 33 1.17 7.50 18.76
C SER A 33 -0.24 7.49 19.33
N PHE A 34 -0.66 6.32 19.78
CA PHE A 34 -1.98 6.08 20.35
C PHE A 34 -1.84 5.52 21.76
N VAL A 35 -2.72 5.89 22.67
CA VAL A 35 -2.71 5.42 24.05
C VAL A 35 -3.38 4.07 24.18
N PHE A 36 -2.93 3.28 25.13
CA PHE A 36 -3.52 1.99 25.49
C PHE A 36 -4.32 2.12 26.77
N GLN A 37 -5.35 1.31 26.92
CA GLN A 37 -6.17 1.28 28.14
C GLN A 37 -5.39 0.73 29.34
N ASN A 38 -4.48 -0.24 29.09
CA ASN A 38 -3.64 -0.87 30.10
C ASN A 38 -2.44 -1.58 29.45
N ALA A 39 -1.51 -2.08 30.26
CA ALA A 39 -0.30 -2.77 29.81
C ALA A 39 -0.61 -4.08 29.05
N ALA A 40 -1.68 -4.78 29.40
CA ALA A 40 -2.06 -6.03 28.70
C ALA A 40 -2.51 -5.74 27.27
N GLN A 41 -3.28 -4.66 27.05
CA GLN A 41 -3.66 -4.23 25.71
C GLN A 41 -2.42 -3.81 24.90
N ALA A 42 -1.50 -3.07 25.49
CA ALA A 42 -0.25 -2.70 24.83
C ALA A 42 0.51 -3.94 24.36
N ALA A 43 0.72 -4.91 25.26
CA ALA A 43 1.40 -6.16 24.92
C ALA A 43 0.68 -6.93 23.79
N ALA A 44 -0.65 -7.02 23.83
CA ALA A 44 -1.44 -7.71 22.80
C ALA A 44 -1.33 -7.02 21.43
N ARG A 45 -1.33 -5.68 21.38
CA ARG A 45 -1.16 -4.92 20.12
C ARG A 45 0.24 -5.08 19.53
N PHE A 46 1.27 -5.03 20.35
CA PHE A 46 2.64 -5.29 19.88
C PHE A 46 2.86 -6.74 19.45
N ALA A 47 2.14 -7.68 20.04
CA ALA A 47 2.13 -9.09 19.63
C ALA A 47 1.25 -9.38 18.39
N GLY A 48 0.46 -8.41 17.92
CA GLY A 48 -0.46 -8.58 16.78
C GLY A 48 -1.71 -9.41 17.10
N THR A 49 -2.01 -9.65 18.39
CA THR A 49 -3.19 -10.41 18.84
C THR A 49 -4.40 -9.52 19.15
N ASP A 50 -4.19 -8.22 19.32
CA ASP A 50 -5.22 -7.17 19.34
C ASP A 50 -4.96 -6.22 18.18
N HIS A 51 -5.99 -5.92 17.38
CA HIS A 51 -5.89 -5.02 16.24
C HIS A 51 -6.23 -3.59 16.65
N GLY A 52 -5.38 -2.65 16.25
CA GLY A 52 -5.60 -1.24 16.47
C GLY A 52 -4.30 -0.43 16.33
N PRO A 53 -4.43 0.90 16.24
CA PRO A 53 -3.27 1.74 16.01
C PRO A 53 -2.33 1.74 17.24
N VAL A 54 -1.03 1.73 16.97
CA VAL A 54 0.05 1.81 17.95
C VAL A 54 0.86 3.06 17.72
N TYR A 55 1.36 3.21 16.51
CA TYR A 55 2.21 4.33 16.10
C TYR A 55 1.98 4.62 14.61
N SER A 56 1.85 5.88 14.23
CA SER A 56 1.40 6.29 12.88
C SER A 56 2.28 5.81 11.73
N ARG A 57 3.55 5.47 11.98
CA ARG A 57 4.40 4.85 10.96
C ARG A 57 3.93 3.44 10.56
N PHE A 58 3.31 2.70 11.49
CA PHE A 58 2.81 1.35 11.24
C PHE A 58 1.33 1.35 10.89
N SER A 59 0.55 2.17 11.61
CA SER A 59 -0.91 2.21 11.46
C SER A 59 -1.44 3.58 11.87
N ASN A 60 -2.16 4.22 10.97
CA ASN A 60 -2.87 5.47 11.21
C ASN A 60 -4.23 5.38 10.54
N PRO A 61 -5.34 5.69 11.22
CA PRO A 61 -6.68 5.55 10.65
C PRO A 61 -6.87 6.34 9.34
N THR A 62 -6.27 7.53 9.20
CA THR A 62 -6.34 8.30 7.96
C THR A 62 -5.67 7.57 6.79
N VAL A 63 -4.49 6.99 7.03
CA VAL A 63 -3.77 6.21 5.99
C VAL A 63 -4.51 4.92 5.70
N GLN A 64 -5.07 4.27 6.72
CA GLN A 64 -5.84 3.04 6.55
C GLN A 64 -7.09 3.28 5.68
N MET A 65 -7.85 4.35 5.94
CA MET A 65 -9.01 4.72 5.10
C MET A 65 -8.64 4.93 3.63
N PHE A 66 -7.49 5.55 3.37
CA PHE A 66 -6.96 5.69 2.00
C PHE A 66 -6.66 4.33 1.38
N CYS A 67 -5.96 3.47 2.10
CA CYS A 67 -5.61 2.13 1.62
C CYS A 67 -6.84 1.28 1.32
N ASP A 68 -7.83 1.27 2.22
CA ASP A 68 -9.05 0.49 2.07
C ASP A 68 -9.89 0.99 0.89
N ARG A 69 -9.97 2.30 0.70
CA ARG A 69 -10.65 2.90 -0.45
C ARG A 69 -9.98 2.53 -1.77
N LEU A 70 -8.67 2.65 -1.85
CA LEU A 70 -7.94 2.32 -3.06
C LEU A 70 -8.03 0.81 -3.36
N ALA A 71 -7.89 -0.04 -2.35
CA ALA A 71 -8.08 -1.48 -2.50
C ALA A 71 -9.49 -1.82 -3.03
N ALA A 72 -10.54 -1.16 -2.51
CA ALA A 72 -11.90 -1.36 -2.98
C ALA A 72 -12.11 -0.91 -4.44
N LEU A 73 -11.48 0.20 -4.85
CA LEU A 73 -11.56 0.70 -6.23
C LEU A 73 -10.83 -0.20 -7.23
N GLU A 74 -9.70 -0.78 -6.81
CA GLU A 74 -8.88 -1.68 -7.64
C GLU A 74 -9.38 -3.15 -7.57
N GLY A 75 -10.38 -3.45 -6.73
CA GLY A 75 -10.82 -4.82 -6.48
C GLY A 75 -9.73 -5.69 -5.85
N ALA A 76 -8.79 -5.07 -5.13
CA ALA A 76 -7.65 -5.72 -4.49
C ALA A 76 -7.98 -6.13 -3.04
N PRO A 77 -7.34 -7.19 -2.51
CA PRO A 77 -7.56 -7.62 -1.12
C PRO A 77 -6.98 -6.64 -0.10
N ALA A 78 -5.96 -5.85 -0.47
CA ALA A 78 -5.31 -4.87 0.39
C ALA A 78 -4.52 -3.84 -0.42
N CYS A 79 -4.18 -2.72 0.22
CA CYS A 79 -3.31 -1.69 -0.31
C CYS A 79 -2.29 -1.28 0.74
N LEU A 80 -1.10 -0.93 0.31
CA LEU A 80 -0.05 -0.34 1.14
C LEU A 80 0.32 1.04 0.58
N ALA A 81 0.08 2.08 1.36
CA ALA A 81 0.49 3.44 1.00
C ALA A 81 1.98 3.66 1.28
N THR A 82 2.64 4.33 0.38
CA THR A 82 4.05 4.74 0.51
C THR A 82 4.19 6.24 0.32
N ALA A 83 5.32 6.82 0.73
CA ALA A 83 5.58 8.25 0.64
C ALA A 83 5.76 8.76 -0.81
N SER A 84 5.99 7.88 -1.77
CA SER A 84 6.15 8.21 -3.18
C SER A 84 5.91 7.01 -4.09
N GLY A 85 5.60 7.24 -5.37
CA GLY A 85 5.50 6.18 -6.37
C GLY A 85 6.80 5.39 -6.53
N MET A 86 7.97 6.02 -6.43
CA MET A 86 9.26 5.32 -6.48
C MET A 86 9.45 4.39 -5.27
N SER A 87 8.98 4.79 -4.08
CA SER A 87 8.97 3.91 -2.91
C SER A 87 8.04 2.71 -3.09
N ALA A 88 6.88 2.92 -3.75
CA ALA A 88 5.97 1.82 -4.08
C ALA A 88 6.61 0.81 -5.04
N ILE A 89 7.25 1.29 -6.11
CA ILE A 89 7.96 0.44 -7.07
C ILE A 89 9.11 -0.32 -6.38
N MET A 90 9.91 0.39 -5.58
CA MET A 90 11.01 -0.22 -4.82
C MET A 90 10.50 -1.31 -3.87
N ALA A 91 9.46 -1.01 -3.07
CA ALA A 91 8.88 -1.97 -2.14
C ALA A 91 8.33 -3.20 -2.87
N THR A 92 7.68 -3.01 -4.03
CA THR A 92 7.16 -4.11 -4.86
C THR A 92 8.28 -5.02 -5.32
N VAL A 93 9.35 -4.47 -5.90
CA VAL A 93 10.47 -5.28 -6.37
C VAL A 93 11.11 -6.03 -5.21
N MET A 94 11.44 -5.32 -4.10
CA MET A 94 12.09 -5.94 -2.94
C MET A 94 11.25 -7.02 -2.26
N SER A 95 9.92 -6.92 -2.31
CA SER A 95 9.04 -7.94 -1.72
C SER A 95 8.88 -9.19 -2.58
N LEU A 96 9.08 -9.07 -3.88
CA LEU A 96 8.87 -10.15 -4.85
C LEU A 96 10.16 -10.81 -5.33
N THR A 97 11.32 -10.19 -5.10
CA THR A 97 12.61 -10.68 -5.60
C THR A 97 13.64 -10.88 -4.49
N LYS A 98 14.58 -11.76 -4.75
CA LYS A 98 15.77 -12.01 -3.93
C LYS A 98 17.00 -12.07 -4.83
N ALA A 99 18.19 -12.08 -4.25
CA ALA A 99 19.44 -12.26 -5.01
C ALA A 99 19.42 -13.56 -5.84
N GLY A 100 19.77 -13.44 -7.10
CA GLY A 100 19.71 -14.50 -8.10
C GLY A 100 18.44 -14.51 -8.96
N ASP A 101 17.45 -13.70 -8.62
CA ASP A 101 16.23 -13.55 -9.43
C ASP A 101 16.46 -12.60 -10.62
N HIS A 102 15.55 -12.70 -11.59
CA HIS A 102 15.61 -11.91 -12.82
C HIS A 102 14.25 -11.25 -13.09
N MET A 103 14.29 -9.97 -13.49
CA MET A 103 13.12 -9.20 -13.87
C MET A 103 13.08 -8.94 -15.37
N VAL A 104 11.88 -8.80 -15.91
CA VAL A 104 11.65 -8.29 -17.26
C VAL A 104 10.86 -7.00 -17.17
N SER A 105 11.35 -5.93 -17.78
CA SER A 105 10.72 -4.62 -17.80
C SER A 105 10.57 -4.09 -19.21
N ALA A 106 9.56 -3.25 -19.42
CA ALA A 106 9.44 -2.49 -20.65
C ALA A 106 10.51 -1.40 -20.73
N THR A 107 11.02 -1.13 -21.96
CA THR A 107 11.91 0.01 -22.21
C THR A 107 11.21 1.37 -22.05
N GLY A 108 9.86 1.40 -22.10
CA GLY A 108 9.04 2.61 -22.00
C GLY A 108 8.72 3.07 -20.58
N VAL A 109 9.33 2.46 -19.55
CA VAL A 109 9.13 2.92 -18.16
C VAL A 109 9.82 4.26 -17.93
N PHE A 110 9.37 4.99 -16.91
CA PHE A 110 9.97 6.27 -16.53
C PHE A 110 11.48 6.10 -16.22
N GLY A 111 12.30 7.08 -16.64
CA GLY A 111 13.75 6.97 -16.55
C GLY A 111 14.30 6.68 -15.15
N ALA A 112 13.70 7.26 -14.09
CA ALA A 112 14.09 6.95 -12.73
C ALA A 112 13.74 5.51 -12.31
N THR A 113 12.67 4.93 -12.86
CA THR A 113 12.33 3.52 -12.64
C THR A 113 13.37 2.60 -13.27
N MET A 114 13.84 2.95 -14.48
CA MET A 114 14.92 2.21 -15.13
C MET A 114 16.23 2.26 -14.32
N GLN A 115 16.57 3.45 -13.79
CA GLN A 115 17.73 3.60 -12.91
C GLN A 115 17.61 2.78 -11.63
N LEU A 116 16.42 2.76 -11.03
CA LEU A 116 16.13 1.92 -9.86
C LEU A 116 16.31 0.44 -10.18
N PHE A 117 15.78 -0.04 -11.30
CA PHE A 117 15.91 -1.44 -11.70
C PHE A 117 17.37 -1.82 -11.96
N ASN A 118 18.14 -0.95 -12.63
CA ASN A 118 19.58 -1.16 -12.84
C ASN A 118 20.36 -1.20 -11.51
N MET A 119 19.90 -0.44 -10.50
CA MET A 119 20.51 -0.47 -9.18
C MET A 119 20.33 -1.83 -8.50
N PHE A 120 19.22 -2.53 -8.72
CA PHE A 120 18.99 -3.86 -8.16
C PHE A 120 19.99 -4.91 -8.64
N GLY A 121 20.66 -4.72 -9.79
CA GLY A 121 21.79 -5.55 -10.23
C GLY A 121 22.91 -5.64 -9.19
N ARG A 122 23.13 -4.58 -8.39
CA ARG A 122 24.10 -4.59 -7.27
C ARG A 122 23.70 -5.50 -6.12
N TYR A 123 22.42 -5.85 -6.05
CA TYR A 123 21.83 -6.73 -5.05
C TYR A 123 21.51 -8.11 -5.63
N GLY A 124 22.01 -8.39 -6.84
CA GLY A 124 21.88 -9.70 -7.49
C GLY A 124 20.54 -9.94 -8.16
N VAL A 125 19.79 -8.88 -8.50
CA VAL A 125 18.55 -8.99 -9.29
C VAL A 125 18.77 -8.31 -10.63
N ASP A 126 18.91 -9.11 -11.69
CA ASP A 126 19.16 -8.63 -13.05
C ASP A 126 17.85 -8.24 -13.75
N THR A 127 17.93 -7.28 -14.69
CA THR A 127 16.78 -6.81 -15.44
C THR A 127 17.02 -6.87 -16.94
N THR A 128 16.12 -7.53 -17.67
CA THR A 128 16.05 -7.44 -19.13
C THR A 128 14.98 -6.46 -19.55
N TYR A 129 15.35 -5.56 -20.48
CA TYR A 129 14.42 -4.58 -21.04
C TYR A 129 13.92 -5.03 -22.41
N VAL A 130 12.60 -4.99 -22.60
CA VAL A 130 11.93 -5.38 -23.84
C VAL A 130 11.07 -4.23 -24.37
N GLN A 131 10.95 -4.12 -25.70
CA GLN A 131 10.00 -3.18 -26.29
C GLN A 131 8.59 -3.74 -26.18
N ILE A 132 7.67 -2.92 -25.64
CA ILE A 132 6.24 -3.23 -25.66
C ILE A 132 5.64 -2.80 -27.01
N GLY A 133 4.68 -3.55 -27.53
CA GLY A 133 3.89 -3.18 -28.71
C GLY A 133 4.31 -3.81 -30.02
N ARG A 134 5.23 -4.76 -30.00
CA ARG A 134 5.46 -5.69 -31.12
C ARG A 134 4.89 -7.09 -30.82
N ALA A 135 3.75 -7.16 -30.16
CA ALA A 135 2.93 -8.33 -30.22
C ALA A 135 2.17 -8.22 -31.55
N HIS A 136 2.53 -9.07 -32.45
CA HIS A 136 1.85 -9.37 -33.72
C HIS A 136 2.37 -8.66 -34.94
N VAL A 137 3.08 -9.43 -35.61
CA VAL A 137 2.63 -9.81 -36.96
C VAL A 137 2.48 -11.32 -36.97
#